data_8f4ccbd8705900d5253696a3b9b91a41
#
_entry.id   8f4ccbd8705900d5253696a3b9b91a41
#
_cell.length_a   1.000
_cell.length_b   1.000
_cell.length_c   1.000
_cell.angle_alpha   90.00
_cell.angle_beta   90.00
_cell.angle_gamma   90.00
#
_symmetry.space_group_name_H-M   'P 1'
#
loop_
_entity.id
_entity.type
_entity.pdbx_description
1 polymer ?
#
loop_
_entity_poly.entity_id
_entity_poly.type
_entity_poly.pdbx_seq_one_letter_code
_entity_poly.pdbx_strand_id
1 'polypeptide(L)'
;MFIVSKLLALALEPLFWTLLLLLGGLIALTRRPLLGRRLAWASLWLLLLSGWVAVPNTLLHALETRYPPPADGTDLRPFVGLVVLGGGLSDSSLWTSHKQMALNDQAERMTMAVSLAQQHGHLQLLFSGGIASLGGGGLTEAQRAKIFFDAMGLAPSRTLYEAASRTTFENAANSARLAGVDPHQRWLLLTSAFHMPRAMGVFQKAGWNVTPYPVDYRTAGDPSWLAYSLHDGPQRWQLALHEWVGFYAYRIAGMI
;
A
#
# COMPACT_ATOMS: atom_id res chain seq x y z
N MET A 1 16.25 7.50 1.44
CA MET A 1 14.79 7.52 1.69
C MET A 1 14.23 6.19 2.21
N PHE A 2 14.60 5.05 1.66
CA PHE A 2 14.05 3.74 2.05
C PHE A 2 14.19 3.39 3.55
N ILE A 3 15.38 3.55 4.18
CA ILE A 3 15.59 3.27 5.62
C ILE A 3 14.75 4.23 6.47
N VAL A 4 14.70 5.50 6.11
CA VAL A 4 13.90 6.52 6.81
C VAL A 4 12.42 6.15 6.79
N SER A 5 11.90 5.66 5.66
CA SER A 5 10.49 5.23 5.58
C SER A 5 10.17 4.03 6.48
N LYS A 6 11.13 3.11 6.67
CA LYS A 6 10.95 1.95 7.57
C LYS A 6 10.99 2.35 9.05
N LEU A 7 11.91 3.25 9.43
CA LEU A 7 11.94 3.81 10.79
C LEU A 7 10.68 4.62 11.09
N LEU A 8 10.23 5.39 10.10
CA LEU A 8 8.98 6.15 10.21
C LEU A 8 7.76 5.21 10.35
N ALA A 9 7.71 4.10 9.61
CA ALA A 9 6.64 3.13 9.74
C ALA A 9 6.53 2.57 11.18
N LEU A 10 7.67 2.26 11.81
CA LEU A 10 7.70 1.84 13.23
C LEU A 10 7.22 2.96 14.16
N ALA A 11 7.66 4.20 13.91
CA ALA A 11 7.23 5.36 14.71
C ALA A 11 5.73 5.70 14.55
N LEU A 12 5.10 5.25 13.47
CA LEU A 12 3.67 5.44 13.22
C LEU A 12 2.80 4.30 13.77
N GLU A 13 3.42 3.29 14.39
CA GLU A 13 2.70 2.16 14.98
C GLU A 13 2.22 2.45 16.39
N PRO A 14 0.90 2.52 16.67
CA PRO A 14 0.39 2.87 18.01
C PRO A 14 0.84 1.89 19.09
N LEU A 15 0.91 0.60 18.79
CA LEU A 15 1.33 -0.43 19.74
C LEU A 15 2.79 -0.26 20.18
N PHE A 16 3.67 0.21 19.31
CA PHE A 16 5.05 0.52 19.67
C PHE A 16 5.13 1.58 20.80
N TRP A 17 4.37 2.67 20.68
CA TRP A 17 4.32 3.70 21.69
C TRP A 17 3.63 3.23 22.97
N THR A 18 2.60 2.40 22.86
CA THR A 18 1.94 1.78 24.01
C THR A 18 2.96 0.98 24.84
N LEU A 19 3.75 0.13 24.18
CA LEU A 19 4.78 -0.67 24.85
C LEU A 19 5.89 0.20 25.46
N LEU A 20 6.36 1.24 24.76
CA LEU A 20 7.37 2.16 25.28
C LEU A 20 6.88 2.92 26.51
N LEU A 21 5.65 3.41 26.49
CA LEU A 21 5.05 4.10 27.65
C LEU A 21 4.89 3.16 28.83
N LEU A 22 4.45 1.93 28.59
CA LEU A 22 4.30 0.92 29.64
C LEU A 22 5.67 0.57 30.26
N LEU A 23 6.66 0.26 29.45
CA LEU A 23 8.00 -0.08 29.89
C LEU A 23 8.63 1.10 30.66
N GLY A 24 8.57 2.30 30.11
CA GLY A 24 9.05 3.51 30.77
C GLY A 24 8.32 3.78 32.09
N GLY A 25 7.01 3.51 32.14
CA GLY A 25 6.19 3.60 33.33
C GLY A 25 6.64 2.62 34.42
N LEU A 26 6.83 1.35 34.08
CA LEU A 26 7.31 0.32 35.04
C LEU A 26 8.69 0.65 35.59
N ILE A 27 9.62 1.10 34.76
CA ILE A 27 10.96 1.51 35.19
C ILE A 27 10.86 2.74 36.12
N ALA A 28 10.03 3.72 35.75
CA ALA A 28 9.87 4.93 36.58
C ALA A 28 9.23 4.66 37.93
N LEU A 29 8.40 3.61 38.06
CA LEU A 29 7.77 3.24 39.34
C LEU A 29 8.78 3.04 40.47
N THR A 30 10.00 2.55 40.16
CA THR A 30 11.03 2.27 41.15
C THR A 30 11.65 3.52 41.78
N ARG A 31 11.72 4.64 41.06
CA ARG A 31 12.38 5.88 41.50
C ARG A 31 11.46 7.10 41.54
N ARG A 32 10.42 7.12 40.73
CA ARG A 32 9.46 8.22 40.57
C ARG A 32 8.03 7.67 40.46
N PRO A 33 7.40 7.18 41.52
CA PRO A 33 6.15 6.43 41.43
C PRO A 33 4.98 7.20 40.84
N LEU A 34 4.92 8.53 41.01
CA LEU A 34 3.89 9.36 40.36
C LEU A 34 4.05 9.40 38.85
N LEU A 35 5.29 9.54 38.35
CA LEU A 35 5.58 9.52 36.92
C LEU A 35 5.27 8.13 36.33
N GLY A 36 5.72 7.07 37.01
CA GLY A 36 5.46 5.69 36.57
C GLY A 36 3.97 5.39 36.41
N ARG A 37 3.14 5.81 37.39
CA ARG A 37 1.68 5.68 37.30
C ARG A 37 1.09 6.48 36.16
N ARG A 38 1.53 7.72 35.91
CA ARG A 38 1.06 8.55 34.79
C ARG A 38 1.38 7.91 33.46
N LEU A 39 2.59 7.39 33.28
CA LEU A 39 3.00 6.71 32.02
C LEU A 39 2.21 5.41 31.82
N ALA A 40 1.96 4.62 32.86
CA ALA A 40 1.14 3.42 32.75
C ALA A 40 -0.31 3.74 32.38
N TRP A 41 -0.92 4.78 32.97
CA TRP A 41 -2.24 5.23 32.54
C TRP A 41 -2.25 5.78 31.13
N ALA A 42 -1.23 6.54 30.72
CA ALA A 42 -1.10 7.03 29.33
C ALA A 42 -1.01 5.87 28.34
N SER A 43 -0.24 4.82 28.65
CA SER A 43 -0.16 3.60 27.86
C SER A 43 -1.54 2.93 27.71
N LEU A 44 -2.28 2.77 28.81
CA LEU A 44 -3.61 2.17 28.79
C LEU A 44 -4.58 2.99 27.92
N TRP A 45 -4.60 4.31 28.10
CA TRP A 45 -5.45 5.18 27.30
C TRP A 45 -5.08 5.16 25.81
N LEU A 46 -3.78 5.14 25.48
CA LEU A 46 -3.34 5.03 24.09
C LEU A 46 -3.81 3.70 23.47
N LEU A 47 -3.69 2.59 24.21
CA LEU A 47 -4.17 1.30 23.76
C LEU A 47 -5.68 1.33 23.52
N LEU A 48 -6.46 1.82 24.49
CA LEU A 48 -7.92 1.90 24.34
C LEU A 48 -8.34 2.81 23.20
N LEU A 49 -7.72 3.98 23.05
CA LEU A 49 -8.04 4.91 21.97
C LEU A 49 -7.63 4.36 20.60
N SER A 50 -6.56 3.57 20.52
CA SER A 50 -6.15 2.94 19.26
C SER A 50 -7.17 1.93 18.74
N GLY A 51 -8.00 1.34 19.61
CA GLY A 51 -9.10 0.46 19.23
C GLY A 51 -10.33 1.19 18.64
N TRP A 52 -10.42 2.51 18.78
CA TRP A 52 -11.52 3.27 18.23
C TRP A 52 -11.30 3.53 16.74
N VAL A 53 -11.98 2.73 15.89
CA VAL A 53 -11.73 2.68 14.44
C VAL A 53 -12.34 3.83 13.65
N ALA A 54 -13.25 4.62 14.22
CA ALA A 54 -13.93 5.70 13.52
C ALA A 54 -12.96 6.74 12.98
N VAL A 55 -11.97 7.16 13.79
CA VAL A 55 -11.01 8.20 13.39
C VAL A 55 -10.10 7.72 12.24
N PRO A 56 -9.38 6.58 12.34
CA PRO A 56 -8.58 6.11 11.23
C PRO A 56 -9.42 5.78 9.98
N ASN A 57 -10.66 5.31 10.13
CA ASN A 57 -11.56 5.12 8.99
C ASN A 57 -11.91 6.43 8.30
N THR A 58 -12.17 7.51 9.03
CA THR A 58 -12.40 8.83 8.44
C THR A 58 -11.18 9.31 7.65
N LEU A 59 -9.97 9.10 8.19
CA LEU A 59 -8.72 9.45 7.51
C LEU A 59 -8.51 8.62 6.24
N LEU A 60 -8.79 7.31 6.28
CA LEU A 60 -8.70 6.43 5.11
C LEU A 60 -9.76 6.79 4.07
N HIS A 61 -11.01 7.01 4.49
CA HIS A 61 -12.11 7.40 3.60
C HIS A 61 -11.79 8.68 2.82
N ALA A 62 -11.18 9.68 3.47
CA ALA A 62 -10.75 10.91 2.82
C ALA A 62 -9.68 10.70 1.74
N LEU A 63 -8.85 9.65 1.83
CA LEU A 63 -7.92 9.25 0.77
C LEU A 63 -8.62 8.47 -0.33
N GLU A 64 -9.48 7.52 0.03
CA GLU A 64 -10.15 6.58 -0.89
C GLU A 64 -11.15 7.26 -1.81
N THR A 65 -11.81 8.32 -1.34
CA THR A 65 -12.80 9.08 -2.13
C THR A 65 -12.19 10.12 -3.05
N ARG A 66 -10.88 10.37 -2.93
CA ARG A 66 -10.21 11.42 -3.73
C ARG A 66 -10.11 11.08 -5.22
N TYR A 67 -10.03 9.80 -5.54
CA TYR A 67 -9.98 9.30 -6.91
C TYR A 67 -11.04 8.20 -7.07
N PRO A 68 -12.21 8.53 -7.64
CA PRO A 68 -13.25 7.52 -7.85
C PRO A 68 -12.82 6.50 -8.92
N PRO A 69 -13.33 5.27 -8.87
CA PRO A 69 -13.12 4.30 -9.93
C PRO A 69 -13.75 4.81 -11.24
N PRO A 70 -13.29 4.33 -12.40
CA PRO A 70 -14.03 4.54 -13.64
C PRO A 70 -15.48 4.09 -13.49
N ALA A 71 -16.40 4.83 -14.11
CA ALA A 71 -17.83 4.47 -14.07
C ALA A 71 -18.06 3.07 -14.67
N ASP A 72 -19.10 2.37 -14.17
CA ASP A 72 -19.48 1.08 -14.72
C ASP A 72 -19.75 1.20 -16.24
N GLY A 73 -19.21 0.24 -17.00
CA GLY A 73 -19.32 0.25 -18.45
C GLY A 73 -18.38 1.24 -19.17
N THR A 74 -17.42 1.86 -18.47
CA THR A 74 -16.40 2.69 -19.11
C THR A 74 -15.69 1.91 -20.21
N ASP A 75 -15.61 2.50 -21.42
CA ASP A 75 -14.88 1.91 -22.54
C ASP A 75 -13.37 1.93 -22.27
N LEU A 76 -12.77 0.75 -22.14
CA LEU A 76 -11.33 0.59 -21.89
C LEU A 76 -10.51 0.45 -23.19
N ARG A 77 -11.12 0.42 -24.38
CA ARG A 77 -10.38 0.34 -25.65
C ARG A 77 -9.36 1.45 -25.90
N PRO A 78 -9.57 2.70 -25.38
CA PRO A 78 -8.56 3.75 -25.53
C PRO A 78 -7.31 3.58 -24.67
N PHE A 79 -7.29 2.64 -23.73
CA PHE A 79 -6.14 2.39 -22.88
C PHE A 79 -5.25 1.31 -23.49
N VAL A 80 -3.94 1.53 -23.44
CA VAL A 80 -2.95 0.55 -23.94
C VAL A 80 -2.65 -0.54 -22.93
N GLY A 81 -2.86 -0.26 -21.65
CA GLY A 81 -2.59 -1.22 -20.60
C GLY A 81 -2.93 -0.71 -19.19
N LEU A 82 -2.59 -1.55 -18.22
CA LEU A 82 -2.71 -1.24 -16.80
C LEU A 82 -1.35 -1.37 -16.12
N VAL A 83 -1.01 -0.39 -15.29
CA VAL A 83 0.11 -0.42 -14.36
C VAL A 83 -0.39 -0.88 -13.01
N VAL A 84 0.09 -2.02 -12.54
CA VAL A 84 -0.26 -2.61 -11.24
C VAL A 84 0.88 -2.37 -10.26
N LEU A 85 0.60 -1.63 -9.20
CA LEU A 85 1.60 -1.41 -8.15
C LEU A 85 1.64 -2.58 -7.17
N GLY A 86 2.84 -3.00 -6.82
CA GLY A 86 3.09 -4.03 -5.81
C GLY A 86 2.46 -3.71 -4.45
N GLY A 87 2.47 -4.71 -3.57
CA GLY A 87 1.90 -4.68 -2.23
C GLY A 87 0.86 -5.78 -1.97
N GLY A 88 0.35 -6.46 -3.02
CA GLY A 88 -0.69 -7.48 -2.89
C GLY A 88 -0.20 -8.91 -2.63
N LEU A 89 1.12 -9.12 -2.62
CA LEU A 89 1.72 -10.45 -2.43
C LEU A 89 2.40 -10.56 -1.07
N SER A 90 2.21 -11.69 -0.41
CA SER A 90 2.88 -12.02 0.86
C SER A 90 4.38 -12.23 0.65
N ASP A 91 5.12 -12.35 1.76
CA ASP A 91 6.57 -12.57 1.75
C ASP A 91 6.99 -13.80 0.93
N SER A 92 8.20 -13.77 0.38
CA SER A 92 8.75 -14.84 -0.45
C SER A 92 9.05 -16.14 0.31
N SER A 93 9.05 -16.11 1.64
CA SER A 93 9.31 -17.29 2.48
C SER A 93 8.27 -18.39 2.28
N LEU A 94 6.99 -18.02 2.11
CA LEU A 94 5.92 -18.98 1.84
C LEU A 94 6.13 -19.71 0.51
N TRP A 95 6.52 -18.98 -0.53
CA TRP A 95 6.87 -19.60 -1.81
C TRP A 95 8.09 -20.53 -1.67
N THR A 96 9.12 -20.08 -0.97
CA THR A 96 10.34 -20.88 -0.78
C THR A 96 10.04 -22.20 -0.08
N SER A 97 9.21 -22.16 0.97
CA SER A 97 8.90 -23.33 1.81
C SER A 97 7.83 -24.24 1.22
N HIS A 98 6.78 -23.66 0.61
CA HIS A 98 5.57 -24.42 0.24
C HIS A 98 5.25 -24.41 -1.25
N LYS A 99 5.99 -23.63 -2.06
CA LYS A 99 5.71 -23.42 -3.50
C LYS A 99 4.28 -22.92 -3.77
N GLN A 100 3.69 -22.24 -2.79
CA GLN A 100 2.39 -21.61 -2.89
C GLN A 100 2.55 -20.09 -2.89
N MET A 101 1.93 -19.43 -3.88
CA MET A 101 1.87 -17.98 -3.91
C MET A 101 0.74 -17.51 -3.01
N ALA A 102 1.09 -16.79 -1.95
CA ALA A 102 0.12 -16.23 -1.02
C ALA A 102 -0.13 -14.76 -1.32
N LEU A 103 -1.40 -14.39 -1.33
CA LEU A 103 -1.86 -13.00 -1.34
C LEU A 103 -1.96 -12.50 0.11
N ASN A 104 -1.86 -11.20 0.29
CA ASN A 104 -2.06 -10.53 1.57
C ASN A 104 -3.36 -9.71 1.57
N ASP A 105 -3.54 -8.83 2.55
CA ASP A 105 -4.75 -8.01 2.71
C ASP A 105 -5.02 -7.06 1.53
N GLN A 106 -4.06 -6.88 0.60
CA GLN A 106 -4.19 -6.04 -0.60
C GLN A 106 -4.37 -6.90 -1.87
N ALA A 107 -4.93 -8.10 -1.72
CA ALA A 107 -5.12 -9.11 -2.77
C ALA A 107 -5.90 -8.59 -3.98
N GLU A 108 -6.80 -7.62 -3.78
CA GLU A 108 -7.64 -7.06 -4.85
C GLU A 108 -6.83 -6.43 -5.97
N ARG A 109 -5.61 -5.93 -5.69
CA ARG A 109 -4.70 -5.46 -6.75
C ARG A 109 -4.35 -6.57 -7.73
N MET A 110 -4.13 -7.77 -7.23
CA MET A 110 -3.75 -8.93 -8.03
C MET A 110 -4.95 -9.54 -8.77
N THR A 111 -6.06 -9.73 -8.05
CA THR A 111 -7.27 -10.35 -8.60
C THR A 111 -7.96 -9.46 -9.62
N MET A 112 -8.04 -8.14 -9.38
CA MET A 112 -8.60 -7.20 -10.35
C MET A 112 -7.70 -7.05 -11.58
N ALA A 113 -6.38 -7.09 -11.43
CA ALA A 113 -5.46 -7.08 -12.57
C ALA A 113 -5.69 -8.29 -13.50
N VAL A 114 -5.88 -9.49 -12.92
CA VAL A 114 -6.24 -10.71 -13.70
C VAL A 114 -7.58 -10.51 -14.39
N SER A 115 -8.60 -10.07 -13.66
CA SER A 115 -9.95 -9.87 -14.21
C SER A 115 -9.93 -8.92 -15.42
N LEU A 116 -9.30 -7.76 -15.30
CA LEU A 116 -9.18 -6.79 -16.38
C LEU A 116 -8.40 -7.32 -17.57
N ALA A 117 -7.27 -7.98 -17.33
CA ALA A 117 -6.45 -8.53 -18.41
C ALA A 117 -7.13 -9.68 -19.17
N GLN A 118 -8.01 -10.45 -18.51
CA GLN A 118 -8.79 -11.52 -19.14
C GLN A 118 -9.99 -10.95 -19.91
N GLN A 119 -10.69 -9.96 -19.37
CA GLN A 119 -11.85 -9.34 -20.01
C GLN A 119 -11.44 -8.45 -21.21
N HIS A 120 -10.27 -7.83 -21.13
CA HIS A 120 -9.78 -6.88 -22.13
C HIS A 120 -8.45 -7.35 -22.73
N GLY A 121 -8.54 -8.27 -23.69
CA GLY A 121 -7.38 -8.95 -24.30
C GLY A 121 -6.37 -8.03 -25.00
N HIS A 122 -6.70 -6.75 -25.25
CA HIS A 122 -5.79 -5.75 -25.81
C HIS A 122 -4.93 -5.05 -24.76
N LEU A 123 -5.32 -5.08 -23.47
CA LEU A 123 -4.56 -4.39 -22.42
C LEU A 123 -3.25 -5.12 -22.14
N GLN A 124 -2.16 -4.36 -22.14
CA GLN A 124 -0.87 -4.80 -21.61
C GLN A 124 -0.87 -4.66 -20.10
N LEU A 125 -0.40 -5.66 -19.37
CA LEU A 125 -0.24 -5.59 -17.92
C LEU A 125 1.22 -5.28 -17.59
N LEU A 126 1.47 -4.18 -16.88
CA LEU A 126 2.77 -3.83 -16.33
C LEU A 126 2.71 -3.94 -14.81
N PHE A 127 3.42 -4.88 -14.21
CA PHE A 127 3.56 -4.98 -12.76
C PHE A 127 4.86 -4.31 -12.31
N SER A 128 4.78 -3.44 -11.31
CA SER A 128 5.94 -2.76 -10.76
C SER A 128 6.06 -2.97 -9.26
N GLY A 129 7.16 -3.63 -8.84
CA GLY A 129 7.45 -3.91 -7.44
C GLY A 129 8.74 -4.73 -7.27
N GLY A 130 9.70 -4.16 -6.55
CA GLY A 130 10.99 -4.79 -6.24
C GLY A 130 11.02 -5.47 -4.88
N ILE A 131 12.16 -5.38 -4.18
CA ILE A 131 12.32 -5.87 -2.81
C ILE A 131 12.16 -4.69 -1.85
N ALA A 132 11.04 -4.64 -1.15
CA ALA A 132 10.74 -3.64 -0.13
C ALA A 132 11.11 -4.08 1.31
N SER A 133 11.80 -5.22 1.49
CA SER A 133 12.27 -5.70 2.80
C SER A 133 13.66 -5.17 3.14
N LEU A 134 13.93 -4.96 4.44
CA LEU A 134 15.27 -4.54 4.93
C LEU A 134 16.31 -5.66 4.77
N GLY A 135 15.90 -6.92 4.83
CA GLY A 135 16.79 -8.09 4.76
C GLY A 135 17.28 -8.44 3.34
N GLY A 136 16.72 -7.86 2.30
CA GLY A 136 17.21 -7.93 0.91
C GLY A 136 17.35 -9.34 0.33
N GLY A 137 16.55 -10.33 0.75
CA GLY A 137 16.64 -11.71 0.26
C GLY A 137 15.35 -12.19 -0.42
N GLY A 138 15.48 -13.26 -1.22
CA GLY A 138 14.36 -13.92 -1.87
C GLY A 138 13.93 -13.31 -3.20
N LEU A 139 12.78 -13.77 -3.70
CA LEU A 139 12.20 -13.27 -4.94
C LEU A 139 11.69 -11.85 -4.80
N THR A 140 11.93 -11.01 -5.80
CA THR A 140 11.30 -9.69 -5.89
C THR A 140 9.78 -9.84 -5.97
N GLU A 141 9.05 -8.77 -5.68
CA GLU A 141 7.60 -8.83 -5.81
C GLU A 141 7.17 -9.04 -7.26
N ALA A 142 7.87 -8.44 -8.22
CA ALA A 142 7.65 -8.66 -9.65
C ALA A 142 7.89 -10.12 -10.08
N GLN A 143 8.91 -10.79 -9.53
CA GLN A 143 9.13 -12.22 -9.79
C GLN A 143 7.99 -13.08 -9.22
N ARG A 144 7.50 -12.76 -8.03
CA ARG A 144 6.35 -13.45 -7.42
C ARG A 144 5.06 -13.17 -8.19
N ALA A 145 4.86 -11.92 -8.64
CA ALA A 145 3.73 -11.54 -9.48
C ALA A 145 3.74 -12.31 -10.81
N LYS A 146 4.93 -12.49 -11.41
CA LYS A 146 5.06 -13.30 -12.62
C LYS A 146 4.57 -14.72 -12.39
N ILE A 147 5.00 -15.38 -11.33
CA ILE A 147 4.56 -16.75 -10.99
C ILE A 147 3.04 -16.78 -10.79
N PHE A 148 2.47 -15.79 -10.11
CA PHE A 148 1.03 -15.70 -9.89
C PHE A 148 0.27 -15.50 -11.21
N PHE A 149 0.67 -14.55 -12.05
CA PHE A 149 -0.01 -14.26 -13.31
C PHE A 149 0.12 -15.39 -14.32
N ASP A 150 1.27 -16.08 -14.38
CA ASP A 150 1.46 -17.27 -15.20
C ASP A 150 0.49 -18.39 -14.76
N ALA A 151 0.35 -18.61 -13.45
CA ALA A 151 -0.60 -19.58 -12.89
C ALA A 151 -2.07 -19.21 -13.15
N MET A 152 -2.39 -17.92 -13.28
CA MET A 152 -3.72 -17.43 -13.67
C MET A 152 -3.95 -17.44 -15.19
N GLY A 153 -3.00 -17.94 -15.99
CA GLY A 153 -3.13 -18.09 -17.43
C GLY A 153 -2.96 -16.78 -18.22
N LEU A 154 -2.32 -15.76 -17.66
CA LEU A 154 -2.03 -14.54 -18.41
C LEU A 154 -0.88 -14.78 -19.41
N ALA A 155 -1.08 -14.33 -20.65
CA ALA A 155 -0.08 -14.52 -21.70
C ALA A 155 1.21 -13.74 -21.41
N PRO A 156 2.40 -14.38 -21.40
CA PRO A 156 3.68 -13.72 -21.13
C PRO A 156 3.98 -12.56 -22.11
N SER A 157 3.47 -12.62 -23.33
CA SER A 157 3.64 -11.57 -24.35
C SER A 157 2.91 -10.27 -24.01
N ARG A 158 1.97 -10.29 -23.06
CA ARG A 158 1.19 -9.12 -22.63
C ARG A 158 1.54 -8.65 -21.22
N THR A 159 2.54 -9.25 -20.59
CA THR A 159 2.92 -8.92 -19.20
C THR A 159 4.36 -8.40 -19.15
N LEU A 160 4.53 -7.25 -18.54
CA LEU A 160 5.82 -6.61 -18.27
C LEU A 160 6.07 -6.56 -16.76
N TYR A 161 7.32 -6.65 -16.35
CA TYR A 161 7.69 -6.70 -14.93
C TYR A 161 8.85 -5.76 -14.64
N GLU A 162 8.63 -4.82 -13.73
CA GLU A 162 9.64 -3.95 -13.18
C GLU A 162 9.98 -4.43 -11.76
N ALA A 163 11.24 -4.77 -11.50
CA ALA A 163 11.69 -5.48 -10.30
C ALA A 163 12.73 -4.73 -9.46
N ALA A 164 13.15 -3.53 -9.88
CA ALA A 164 14.23 -2.79 -9.23
C ALA A 164 13.73 -1.78 -8.19
N SER A 165 12.47 -1.38 -8.25
CA SER A 165 11.90 -0.32 -7.44
C SER A 165 11.70 -0.71 -5.98
N ARG A 166 11.97 0.24 -5.08
CA ARG A 166 11.79 0.15 -3.63
C ARG A 166 10.81 1.19 -3.08
N THR A 167 10.42 2.14 -3.91
CA THR A 167 9.54 3.26 -3.57
C THR A 167 8.56 3.52 -4.71
N THR A 168 7.43 4.18 -4.43
CA THR A 168 6.45 4.56 -5.46
C THR A 168 7.06 5.49 -6.52
N PHE A 169 8.00 6.35 -6.12
CA PHE A 169 8.72 7.22 -7.04
C PHE A 169 9.57 6.40 -8.03
N GLU A 170 10.28 5.41 -7.53
CA GLU A 170 11.08 4.49 -8.37
C GLU A 170 10.19 3.63 -9.27
N ASN A 171 9.00 3.20 -8.80
CA ASN A 171 8.04 2.48 -9.63
C ASN A 171 7.70 3.27 -10.90
N ALA A 172 7.33 4.53 -10.78
CA ALA A 172 7.00 5.36 -11.93
C ALA A 172 8.21 5.57 -12.86
N ALA A 173 9.38 5.92 -12.29
CA ALA A 173 10.58 6.22 -13.06
C ALA A 173 11.16 4.99 -13.77
N ASN A 174 11.19 3.82 -13.12
CA ASN A 174 11.77 2.60 -13.67
C ASN A 174 10.83 1.94 -14.68
N SER A 175 9.51 1.95 -14.40
CA SER A 175 8.51 1.45 -15.33
C SER A 175 8.53 2.19 -16.68
N ALA A 176 8.73 3.51 -16.66
CA ALA A 176 8.84 4.31 -17.89
C ALA A 176 10.05 3.96 -18.76
N ARG A 177 11.05 3.27 -18.21
CA ARG A 177 12.28 2.86 -18.91
C ARG A 177 12.22 1.44 -19.49
N LEU A 178 11.15 0.71 -19.22
CA LEU A 178 10.99 -0.64 -19.76
C LEU A 178 10.77 -0.59 -21.28
N ALA A 179 11.39 -1.54 -21.98
CA ALA A 179 11.18 -1.68 -23.42
C ALA A 179 9.70 -1.95 -23.73
N GLY A 180 9.15 -1.22 -24.70
CA GLY A 180 7.75 -1.33 -25.09
C GLY A 180 6.77 -0.53 -24.24
N VAL A 181 7.24 0.26 -23.26
CA VAL A 181 6.42 1.16 -22.47
C VAL A 181 6.58 2.60 -22.98
N ASP A 182 5.47 3.21 -23.36
CA ASP A 182 5.37 4.66 -23.61
C ASP A 182 4.45 5.27 -22.53
N PRO A 183 4.99 6.03 -21.57
CA PRO A 183 4.21 6.62 -20.50
C PRO A 183 3.23 7.70 -20.95
N HIS A 184 3.38 8.25 -22.17
CA HIS A 184 2.48 9.26 -22.72
C HIS A 184 1.18 8.67 -23.29
N GLN A 185 1.15 7.37 -23.60
CA GLN A 185 -0.07 6.66 -23.93
C GLN A 185 -0.99 6.54 -22.71
N ARG A 186 -2.25 6.24 -22.93
CA ARG A 186 -3.23 6.15 -21.83
C ARG A 186 -3.10 4.82 -21.10
N TRP A 187 -2.73 4.87 -19.83
CA TRP A 187 -2.64 3.72 -18.94
C TRP A 187 -3.67 3.81 -17.81
N LEU A 188 -4.15 2.67 -17.35
CA LEU A 188 -4.85 2.57 -16.06
C LEU A 188 -3.79 2.39 -14.96
N LEU A 189 -3.91 3.12 -13.85
CA LEU A 189 -3.08 2.92 -12.66
C LEU A 189 -3.89 2.20 -11.60
N LEU A 190 -3.54 0.94 -11.35
CA LEU A 190 -4.24 0.04 -10.43
C LEU A 190 -3.45 -0.10 -9.13
N THR A 191 -4.03 0.34 -8.04
CA THR A 191 -3.51 0.20 -6.68
C THR A 191 -4.63 0.36 -5.66
N SER A 192 -4.33 0.15 -4.36
CA SER A 192 -5.32 0.35 -3.28
C SER A 192 -5.81 1.79 -3.25
N ALA A 193 -7.12 1.96 -2.99
CA ALA A 193 -7.79 3.26 -3.00
C ALA A 193 -7.14 4.27 -2.04
N PHE A 194 -6.76 3.84 -0.84
CA PHE A 194 -6.07 4.69 0.14
C PHE A 194 -4.67 5.14 -0.32
N HIS A 195 -4.01 4.36 -1.19
CA HIS A 195 -2.70 4.66 -1.77
C HIS A 195 -2.79 5.53 -3.04
N MET A 196 -3.93 5.53 -3.71
CA MET A 196 -4.14 6.17 -5.01
C MET A 196 -3.72 7.65 -5.04
N PRO A 197 -3.99 8.50 -4.03
CA PRO A 197 -3.58 9.91 -4.06
C PRO A 197 -2.06 10.10 -4.20
N ARG A 198 -1.27 9.30 -3.48
CA ARG A 198 0.19 9.36 -3.55
C ARG A 198 0.72 8.78 -4.86
N ALA A 199 0.14 7.67 -5.33
CA ALA A 199 0.53 7.04 -6.58
C ALA A 199 0.23 7.94 -7.79
N MET A 200 -0.97 8.52 -7.87
CA MET A 200 -1.34 9.45 -8.96
C MET A 200 -0.41 10.65 -9.02
N GLY A 201 -0.15 11.29 -7.87
CA GLY A 201 0.76 12.45 -7.82
C GLY A 201 2.15 12.11 -8.38
N VAL A 202 2.70 10.96 -7.99
CA VAL A 202 4.02 10.50 -8.45
C VAL A 202 4.03 10.19 -9.94
N PHE A 203 3.06 9.43 -10.44
CA PHE A 203 3.01 9.04 -11.85
C PHE A 203 2.78 10.25 -12.75
N GLN A 204 1.88 11.17 -12.39
CA GLN A 204 1.66 12.40 -13.13
C GLN A 204 2.92 13.29 -13.14
N LYS A 205 3.61 13.41 -12.00
CA LYS A 205 4.89 14.16 -11.93
C LYS A 205 6.00 13.53 -12.78
N ALA A 206 5.99 12.22 -12.92
CA ALA A 206 6.91 11.48 -13.78
C ALA A 206 6.52 11.51 -15.28
N GLY A 207 5.47 12.24 -15.65
CA GLY A 207 5.03 12.42 -17.04
C GLY A 207 4.11 11.32 -17.59
N TRP A 208 3.57 10.46 -16.72
CA TRP A 208 2.64 9.42 -17.14
C TRP A 208 1.23 9.95 -17.41
N ASN A 209 0.63 9.49 -18.49
CA ASN A 209 -0.78 9.70 -18.79
C ASN A 209 -1.61 8.56 -18.16
N VAL A 210 -1.85 8.66 -16.86
CA VAL A 210 -2.56 7.63 -16.09
C VAL A 210 -3.97 8.06 -15.68
N THR A 211 -4.88 7.10 -15.77
CA THR A 211 -6.24 7.19 -15.21
C THR A 211 -6.31 6.27 -13.99
N PRO A 212 -6.81 6.75 -12.82
CA PRO A 212 -6.88 5.95 -11.61
C PRO A 212 -7.84 4.78 -11.76
N TYR A 213 -7.45 3.62 -11.28
CA TYR A 213 -8.29 2.44 -11.10
C TYR A 213 -8.12 1.93 -9.67
N PRO A 214 -8.74 2.60 -8.67
CA PRO A 214 -8.61 2.21 -7.28
C PRO A 214 -9.35 0.90 -6.98
N VAL A 215 -8.70 0.06 -6.19
CA VAL A 215 -9.25 -1.20 -5.66
C VAL A 215 -8.93 -1.29 -4.16
N ASP A 216 -9.26 -2.38 -3.49
CA ASP A 216 -8.87 -2.61 -2.10
C ASP A 216 -9.27 -1.43 -1.19
N TYR A 217 -10.58 -1.15 -1.16
CA TYR A 217 -11.16 -0.15 -0.26
C TYR A 217 -11.21 -0.69 1.17
N ARG A 218 -10.81 0.12 2.14
CA ARG A 218 -10.85 -0.21 3.57
C ARG A 218 -12.08 0.34 4.28
N THR A 219 -12.79 1.26 3.64
CA THR A 219 -13.98 1.88 4.19
C THR A 219 -15.18 1.71 3.26
N ALA A 220 -16.36 1.52 3.84
CA ALA A 220 -17.63 1.37 3.12
C ALA A 220 -18.59 2.47 3.56
N GLY A 221 -18.41 3.69 3.02
CA GLY A 221 -19.25 4.85 3.36
C GLY A 221 -18.90 5.49 4.71
N ASP A 222 -19.86 6.14 5.35
CA ASP A 222 -19.63 6.88 6.59
C ASP A 222 -19.20 5.97 7.75
N PRO A 223 -18.15 6.34 8.47
CA PRO A 223 -17.65 5.54 9.57
C PRO A 223 -18.64 5.52 10.74
N SER A 224 -18.94 4.33 11.25
CA SER A 224 -19.68 4.20 12.51
C SER A 224 -18.84 4.70 13.68
N TRP A 225 -19.27 5.77 14.34
CA TRP A 225 -18.58 6.36 15.50
C TRP A 225 -18.54 5.45 16.72
N LEU A 226 -19.40 4.43 16.77
CA LEU A 226 -19.42 3.43 17.86
C LEU A 226 -18.57 2.19 17.53
N ALA A 227 -17.98 2.11 16.34
CA ALA A 227 -17.17 0.96 15.96
C ALA A 227 -15.85 0.94 16.73
N TYR A 228 -15.58 -0.20 17.36
CA TYR A 228 -14.42 -0.43 18.20
C TYR A 228 -13.81 -1.82 17.95
N SER A 229 -12.50 -1.89 17.72
CA SER A 229 -11.75 -3.14 17.56
C SER A 229 -10.30 -2.93 17.99
N LEU A 230 -9.88 -3.58 19.06
CA LEU A 230 -8.46 -3.61 19.45
C LEU A 230 -7.56 -4.38 18.48
N HIS A 231 -8.16 -5.26 17.68
CA HIS A 231 -7.45 -6.00 16.65
C HIS A 231 -7.18 -5.13 15.41
N ASP A 232 -8.23 -4.52 14.86
CA ASP A 232 -8.14 -3.79 13.59
C ASP A 232 -7.72 -2.32 13.76
N GLY A 233 -8.10 -1.70 14.89
CA GLY A 233 -7.89 -0.28 15.14
C GLY A 233 -6.43 0.15 14.99
N PRO A 234 -5.46 -0.49 15.68
CA PRO A 234 -4.04 -0.15 15.53
C PRO A 234 -3.52 -0.28 14.10
N GLN A 235 -3.95 -1.32 13.37
CA GLN A 235 -3.57 -1.54 11.97
C GLN A 235 -4.13 -0.45 11.05
N ARG A 236 -5.40 -0.04 11.27
CA ARG A 236 -6.03 1.06 10.52
C ARG A 236 -5.36 2.39 10.81
N TRP A 237 -4.97 2.66 12.05
CA TRP A 237 -4.18 3.82 12.41
C TRP A 237 -2.82 3.84 11.71
N GLN A 238 -2.10 2.73 11.75
CA GLN A 238 -0.81 2.59 11.08
C GLN A 238 -0.95 2.85 9.57
N LEU A 239 -1.95 2.24 8.92
CA LEU A 239 -2.21 2.42 7.49
C LEU A 239 -2.54 3.87 7.15
N ALA A 240 -3.48 4.49 7.87
CA ALA A 240 -3.89 5.87 7.66
C ALA A 240 -2.71 6.84 7.84
N LEU A 241 -1.99 6.73 8.94
CA LEU A 241 -0.83 7.59 9.22
C LEU A 241 0.29 7.38 8.20
N HIS A 242 0.55 6.13 7.80
CA HIS A 242 1.56 5.83 6.78
C HIS A 242 1.26 6.52 5.44
N GLU A 243 0.02 6.46 4.97
CA GLU A 243 -0.34 7.08 3.69
C GLU A 243 -0.40 8.61 3.79
N TRP A 244 -0.97 9.18 4.85
CA TRP A 244 -0.98 10.63 5.03
C TRP A 244 0.42 11.21 5.17
N VAL A 245 1.27 10.63 6.02
CA VAL A 245 2.66 11.07 6.19
C VAL A 245 3.44 10.86 4.91
N GLY A 246 3.26 9.72 4.24
CA GLY A 246 3.88 9.44 2.95
C GLY A 246 3.48 10.47 1.88
N PHE A 247 2.20 10.79 1.78
CA PHE A 247 1.69 11.80 0.84
C PHE A 247 2.34 13.18 1.09
N TYR A 248 2.33 13.67 2.33
CA TYR A 248 2.95 14.97 2.64
C TYR A 248 4.47 14.96 2.49
N ALA A 249 5.16 13.87 2.88
CA ALA A 249 6.60 13.74 2.69
C ALA A 249 6.99 13.82 1.20
N TYR A 250 6.25 13.15 0.32
CA TYR A 250 6.47 13.21 -1.12
C TYR A 250 6.17 14.59 -1.69
N ARG A 251 5.14 15.27 -1.18
CA ARG A 251 4.82 16.64 -1.58
C ARG A 251 5.92 17.62 -1.20
N ILE A 252 6.42 17.56 0.03
CA ILE A 252 7.52 18.40 0.51
C ILE A 252 8.82 18.14 -0.27
N ALA A 253 9.06 16.86 -0.62
CA ALA A 253 10.22 16.48 -1.42
C ALA A 253 10.09 16.80 -2.92
N GLY A 254 8.97 17.39 -3.37
CA GLY A 254 8.72 17.73 -4.77
C GLY A 254 8.57 16.49 -5.69
N MET A 255 8.14 15.36 -5.13
CA MET A 255 7.93 14.12 -5.88
C MET A 255 6.49 13.94 -6.38
N ILE A 256 5.57 14.79 -5.90
CA ILE A 256 4.17 14.89 -6.33
C ILE A 256 3.78 16.35 -6.49
#